data_f9d4c61c219153caa447e7622ab08a45
#
_entry.id   f9d4c61c219153caa447e7622ab08a45
#
_cell.length_a   1.000
_cell.length_b   1.000
_cell.length_c   1.000
_cell.angle_alpha   90.00
_cell.angle_beta   90.00
_cell.angle_gamma   90.00
#
_symmetry.space_group_name_H-M   'P 1'
#
loop_
_entity.id
_entity.type
_entity.pdbx_description
1 polymer ?
#
loop_
_entity_poly.entity_id
_entity_poly.type
_entity_poly.pdbx_seq_one_letter_code
_entity_poly.pdbx_strand_id
1 'polypeptide(L)'
;LGDVYKRQHLTLAEDEIALLDMEAGVEHFGRGTDNSVDGILMIVDPSFESLRLSAKIADLSTSIGKPIWFCLNKLTEEAAQMMEEEVGKHGAIIGRMPLDHDLGLAGLTGTELQMTIAPISEMARFLLQ
;
A
#
# COMPACT_ATOMS: atom_id res chain seq x y z
N LEU A 1 -10.83 -14.68 -12.03
CA LEU A 1 -10.21 -15.06 -13.32
C LEU A 1 -10.15 -13.88 -14.28
N GLY A 2 -11.25 -13.11 -14.43
CA GLY A 2 -11.27 -11.95 -15.31
C GLY A 2 -10.28 -10.85 -14.92
N ASP A 3 -10.07 -10.62 -13.63
CA ASP A 3 -9.15 -9.62 -13.15
C ASP A 3 -7.69 -10.01 -13.39
N VAL A 4 -7.36 -11.28 -13.20
CA VAL A 4 -6.01 -11.79 -13.49
C VAL A 4 -5.70 -11.68 -14.99
N TYR A 5 -6.65 -12.02 -15.82
CA TYR A 5 -6.51 -11.91 -17.28
C TYR A 5 -6.28 -10.45 -17.71
N LYS A 6 -7.10 -9.53 -17.18
CA LYS A 6 -6.97 -8.10 -17.48
C LYS A 6 -5.61 -7.55 -17.06
N ARG A 7 -5.11 -7.95 -15.88
CA ARG A 7 -3.80 -7.52 -15.39
C ARG A 7 -2.66 -7.99 -16.27
N GLN A 8 -2.71 -9.24 -16.73
CA GLN A 8 -1.67 -9.82 -17.58
C GLN A 8 -1.58 -9.16 -18.97
N HIS A 9 -2.68 -8.53 -19.42
CA HIS A 9 -2.74 -7.90 -20.74
C HIS A 9 -2.67 -6.37 -20.68
N LEU A 10 -2.44 -5.80 -19.49
CA LEU A 10 -2.30 -4.36 -19.34
C LEU A 10 -0.95 -3.90 -19.86
N THR A 11 -0.96 -2.98 -20.82
CA THR A 11 0.25 -2.36 -21.36
C THR A 11 0.30 -0.91 -20.96
N LEU A 12 1.40 -0.49 -20.35
CA LEU A 12 1.60 0.88 -19.87
C LEU A 12 2.69 1.58 -20.69
N ALA A 13 2.50 2.90 -20.91
CA ALA A 13 3.57 3.75 -21.39
C ALA A 13 4.59 4.01 -20.25
N GLU A 14 5.77 4.54 -20.60
CA GLU A 14 6.87 4.75 -19.65
C GLU A 14 6.52 5.67 -18.47
N ASP A 15 5.61 6.61 -18.68
CA ASP A 15 5.18 7.58 -17.68
C ASP A 15 3.86 7.24 -17.01
N GLU A 16 3.38 6.02 -17.19
CA GLU A 16 2.12 5.57 -16.62
C GLU A 16 2.32 4.60 -15.47
N ILE A 17 1.45 4.69 -14.45
CA ILE A 17 1.37 3.73 -13.34
C ILE A 17 -0.03 3.14 -13.30
N ALA A 18 -0.12 1.84 -13.12
CA ALA A 18 -1.37 1.16 -12.80
C ALA A 18 -1.37 0.82 -11.30
N LEU A 19 -2.42 1.22 -10.60
CA LEU A 19 -2.65 0.82 -9.22
C LEU A 19 -3.70 -0.29 -9.21
N LEU A 20 -3.32 -1.42 -8.61
CA LEU A 20 -4.23 -2.55 -8.41
C LEU A 20 -4.63 -2.57 -6.94
N ASP A 21 -5.90 -2.25 -6.65
CA ASP A 21 -6.42 -2.30 -5.30
C ASP A 21 -6.70 -3.76 -4.93
N MET A 22 -5.94 -4.28 -3.99
CA MET A 22 -6.02 -5.68 -3.57
C MET A 22 -6.20 -5.79 -2.07
N GLU A 23 -6.98 -6.76 -1.63
CA GLU A 23 -7.02 -7.10 -0.23
C GLU A 23 -5.68 -7.70 0.19
N ALA A 24 -5.18 -7.28 1.35
CA ALA A 24 -3.92 -7.77 1.91
C ALA A 24 -4.10 -9.16 2.51
N GLY A 25 -4.56 -10.09 1.69
CA GLY A 25 -4.69 -11.51 2.06
C GLY A 25 -3.52 -12.31 1.52
N VAL A 26 -2.91 -13.10 2.37
CA VAL A 26 -1.77 -13.96 2.01
C VAL A 26 -2.15 -14.92 0.88
N GLU A 27 -3.40 -15.35 0.85
CA GLU A 27 -3.92 -16.27 -0.16
C GLU A 27 -4.01 -15.67 -1.57
N HIS A 28 -3.94 -14.35 -1.71
CA HIS A 28 -3.93 -13.69 -3.01
C HIS A 28 -2.55 -13.68 -3.67
N PHE A 29 -1.50 -13.91 -2.89
CA PHE A 29 -0.15 -14.05 -3.41
C PHE A 29 0.10 -15.51 -3.78
N GLY A 30 0.71 -15.76 -4.93
CA GLY A 30 0.98 -17.12 -5.40
C GLY A 30 -0.02 -17.65 -6.41
N ARG A 31 -1.00 -16.85 -6.82
CA ARG A 31 -1.97 -17.22 -7.87
C ARG A 31 -1.68 -16.55 -9.22
N GLY A 32 -0.42 -16.20 -9.48
CA GLY A 32 0.00 -15.62 -10.76
C GLY A 32 -0.17 -14.10 -10.86
N THR A 33 -0.75 -13.42 -9.86
CA THR A 33 -0.87 -11.97 -9.85
C THR A 33 0.41 -11.26 -9.42
N ASP A 34 1.20 -11.92 -8.60
CA ASP A 34 2.48 -11.48 -8.07
C ASP A 34 3.51 -11.20 -9.17
N ASN A 35 3.49 -11.96 -10.26
CA ASN A 35 4.40 -11.76 -11.40
C ASN A 35 3.99 -10.61 -12.32
N SER A 36 2.78 -10.10 -12.18
CA SER A 36 2.26 -9.03 -13.04
C SER A 36 2.46 -7.63 -12.44
N VAL A 37 2.98 -7.53 -11.22
CA VAL A 37 3.23 -6.25 -10.56
C VAL A 37 4.73 -5.99 -10.45
N ASP A 38 5.12 -4.73 -10.52
CA ASP A 38 6.52 -4.31 -10.38
C ASP A 38 6.91 -4.00 -8.95
N GLY A 39 5.95 -3.80 -8.09
CA GLY A 39 6.17 -3.53 -6.67
C GLY A 39 4.88 -3.58 -5.87
N ILE A 40 5.02 -3.58 -4.58
CA ILE A 40 3.91 -3.66 -3.62
C ILE A 40 3.96 -2.43 -2.72
N LEU A 41 2.86 -1.70 -2.66
CA LEU A 41 2.66 -0.66 -1.65
C LEU A 41 1.64 -1.18 -0.64
N MET A 42 2.10 -1.42 0.57
CA MET A 42 1.22 -1.91 1.63
C MET A 42 0.78 -0.77 2.55
N ILE A 43 -0.51 -0.66 2.75
CA ILE A 43 -1.10 0.28 3.70
C ILE A 43 -1.22 -0.42 5.05
N VAL A 44 -0.66 0.18 6.09
CA VAL A 44 -0.61 -0.41 7.43
C VAL A 44 -1.39 0.45 8.41
N ASP A 45 -2.46 -0.09 8.97
CA ASP A 45 -3.25 0.55 10.02
C ASP A 45 -2.64 0.27 11.40
N PRO A 46 -2.94 1.11 12.42
CA PRO A 46 -2.43 0.90 13.78
C PRO A 46 -3.20 -0.23 14.48
N SER A 47 -2.96 -1.46 14.07
CA SER A 47 -3.54 -2.66 14.68
C SER A 47 -2.51 -3.77 14.71
N PHE A 48 -2.65 -4.65 15.68
CA PHE A 48 -1.78 -5.82 15.81
C PHE A 48 -1.80 -6.71 14.56
N GLU A 49 -3.00 -6.91 14.00
CA GLU A 49 -3.15 -7.71 12.78
C GLU A 49 -2.45 -7.08 11.58
N SER A 50 -2.59 -5.77 11.43
CA SER A 50 -1.96 -5.06 10.30
C SER A 50 -0.43 -5.11 10.42
N LEU A 51 0.09 -4.97 11.62
CA LEU A 51 1.55 -5.10 11.87
C LEU A 51 2.04 -6.51 11.58
N ARG A 52 1.31 -7.53 12.00
CA ARG A 52 1.67 -8.92 11.69
C ARG A 52 1.64 -9.18 10.19
N LEU A 53 0.62 -8.68 9.53
CA LEU A 53 0.47 -8.86 8.09
C LEU A 53 1.59 -8.17 7.31
N SER A 54 2.08 -7.02 7.80
CA SER A 54 3.20 -6.31 7.15
C SER A 54 4.46 -7.18 7.10
N ALA A 55 4.76 -7.91 8.16
CA ALA A 55 5.89 -8.84 8.19
C ALA A 55 5.71 -9.97 7.17
N LYS A 56 4.52 -10.56 7.11
CA LYS A 56 4.21 -11.65 6.18
C LYS A 56 4.29 -11.21 4.72
N ILE A 57 3.74 -10.05 4.40
CA ILE A 57 3.77 -9.53 3.04
C ILE A 57 5.21 -9.15 2.63
N ALA A 58 6.01 -8.63 3.56
CA ALA A 58 7.43 -8.37 3.30
C ALA A 58 8.18 -9.65 2.94
N ASP A 59 7.94 -10.73 3.67
CA ASP A 59 8.54 -12.03 3.37
C ASP A 59 8.12 -12.55 2.01
N LEU A 60 6.83 -12.41 1.67
CA LEU A 60 6.32 -12.81 0.37
C LEU A 60 6.93 -11.96 -0.75
N SER A 61 7.07 -10.66 -0.57
CA SER A 61 7.69 -9.79 -1.59
C SER A 61 9.13 -10.19 -1.86
N THR A 62 9.87 -10.56 -0.83
CA THR A 62 11.22 -11.09 -0.97
C THR A 62 11.23 -12.39 -1.75
N SER A 63 10.30 -13.31 -1.46
CA SER A 63 10.23 -14.61 -2.12
C SER A 63 9.91 -14.50 -3.62
N ILE A 64 9.15 -13.49 -4.03
CA ILE A 64 8.82 -13.26 -5.44
C ILE A 64 9.78 -12.26 -6.11
N GLY A 65 10.75 -11.72 -5.38
CA GLY A 65 11.74 -10.79 -5.91
C GLY A 65 11.20 -9.42 -6.28
N LYS A 66 10.15 -8.96 -5.62
CA LYS A 66 9.55 -7.65 -5.87
C LYS A 66 9.78 -6.70 -4.69
N PRO A 67 10.01 -5.40 -4.96
CA PRO A 67 10.14 -4.44 -3.88
C PRO A 67 8.83 -4.22 -3.14
N ILE A 68 8.94 -3.90 -1.86
CA ILE A 68 7.81 -3.50 -1.04
C ILE A 68 8.08 -2.16 -0.39
N TRP A 69 7.05 -1.32 -0.37
CA TRP A 69 7.05 -0.04 0.34
C TRP A 69 5.84 0.00 1.25
N PHE A 70 5.93 0.78 2.29
CA PHE A 70 4.85 0.90 3.27
C PHE A 70 4.33 2.32 3.37
N CYS A 71 3.03 2.45 3.58
CA CYS A 71 2.38 3.67 4.00
C CYS A 71 1.69 3.43 5.33
N LEU A 72 2.07 4.19 6.35
CA LEU A 72 1.40 4.15 7.64
C LEU A 72 0.11 4.96 7.54
N ASN A 73 -1.00 4.35 7.92
CA ASN A 73 -2.33 4.95 7.82
C ASN A 73 -2.93 5.19 9.20
N LYS A 74 -3.81 6.17 9.30
CA LYS A 74 -4.49 6.55 10.56
C LYS A 74 -3.50 6.77 11.70
N LEU A 75 -2.38 7.41 11.39
CA LEU A 75 -1.26 7.58 12.29
C LEU A 75 -1.58 8.64 13.35
N THR A 76 -1.41 8.29 14.61
CA THR A 76 -1.50 9.20 15.74
C THR A 76 -0.13 9.39 16.38
N GLU A 77 0.05 10.45 17.15
CA GLU A 77 1.32 10.68 17.87
C GLU A 77 1.69 9.51 18.79
N GLU A 78 0.69 8.91 19.43
CA GLU A 78 0.89 7.79 20.34
C GLU A 78 1.38 6.53 19.64
N ALA A 79 0.89 6.27 18.44
CA ALA A 79 1.24 5.07 17.68
C ALA A 79 2.46 5.26 16.77
N ALA A 80 2.86 6.49 16.49
CA ALA A 80 3.82 6.81 15.45
C ALA A 80 5.17 6.09 15.67
N GLN A 81 5.75 6.21 16.85
CA GLN A 81 7.07 5.62 17.11
C GLN A 81 7.05 4.11 16.97
N MET A 82 6.05 3.46 17.53
CA MET A 82 5.92 2.01 17.48
C MET A 82 5.73 1.52 16.05
N MET A 83 4.88 2.17 15.29
CA MET A 83 4.64 1.79 13.89
C MET A 83 5.88 2.01 13.03
N GLU A 84 6.58 3.14 13.21
CA GLU A 84 7.83 3.41 12.49
C GLU A 84 8.87 2.31 12.75
N GLU A 85 9.03 1.91 14.00
CA GLU A 85 10.00 0.90 14.38
C GLU A 85 9.62 -0.49 13.86
N GLU A 86 8.37 -0.89 14.05
CA GLU A 86 7.93 -2.23 13.65
C GLU A 86 7.87 -2.41 12.13
N VAL A 87 7.27 -1.47 11.43
CA VAL A 87 7.15 -1.55 9.98
C VAL A 87 8.49 -1.31 9.29
N GLY A 88 9.28 -0.38 9.82
CA GLY A 88 10.60 -0.05 9.28
C GLY A 88 11.59 -1.21 9.25
N LYS A 89 11.37 -2.24 10.08
CA LYS A 89 12.17 -3.48 10.04
C LYS A 89 11.96 -4.27 8.75
N HIS A 90 10.86 -4.08 8.08
CA HIS A 90 10.44 -4.90 6.95
C HIS A 90 10.61 -4.23 5.59
N GLY A 91 10.75 -2.92 5.56
CA GLY A 91 10.97 -2.18 4.32
C GLY A 91 10.84 -0.67 4.50
N ALA A 92 10.98 0.05 3.39
CA ALA A 92 10.93 1.51 3.40
C ALA A 92 9.51 2.04 3.62
N ILE A 93 9.38 2.99 4.53
CA ILE A 93 8.13 3.72 4.75
C ILE A 93 8.18 4.97 3.88
N ILE A 94 7.33 5.04 2.86
CA ILE A 94 7.30 6.14 1.90
C ILE A 94 6.13 7.09 2.11
N GLY A 95 5.20 6.76 2.98
CA GLY A 95 4.05 7.60 3.27
C GLY A 95 3.59 7.48 4.71
N ARG A 96 3.09 8.58 5.24
CA ARG A 96 2.56 8.67 6.60
C ARG A 96 1.29 9.50 6.56
N MET A 97 0.15 8.83 6.72
CA MET A 97 -1.17 9.46 6.69
C MET A 97 -1.65 9.66 8.12
N PRO A 98 -1.78 10.89 8.58
CA PRO A 98 -2.32 11.12 9.91
C PRO A 98 -3.78 10.70 10.00
N LEU A 99 -4.23 10.37 11.21
CA LEU A 99 -5.65 10.14 11.45
C LEU A 99 -6.40 11.44 11.20
N ASP A 100 -7.28 11.44 10.20
CA ASP A 100 -7.96 12.63 9.70
C ASP A 100 -9.47 12.39 9.71
N HIS A 101 -10.19 13.25 10.41
CA HIS A 101 -11.64 13.14 10.55
C HIS A 101 -12.35 13.30 9.21
N ASP A 102 -11.90 14.22 8.37
CA ASP A 102 -12.54 14.50 7.07
C ASP A 102 -12.34 13.33 6.09
N LEU A 103 -11.17 12.71 6.09
CA LEU A 103 -10.92 11.49 5.32
C LEU A 103 -11.82 10.35 5.77
N GLY A 104 -11.92 10.15 7.09
CA GLY A 104 -12.80 9.13 7.65
C GLY A 104 -14.27 9.36 7.30
N LEU A 105 -14.72 10.60 7.38
CA LEU A 105 -16.09 10.97 7.05
C LEU A 105 -16.39 10.78 5.56
N ALA A 106 -15.46 11.17 4.68
CA ALA A 106 -15.60 10.96 3.24
C ALA A 106 -15.70 9.47 2.90
N GLY A 107 -14.88 8.65 3.53
CA GLY A 107 -14.94 7.19 3.37
C GLY A 107 -16.27 6.59 3.84
N LEU A 108 -16.79 7.10 4.96
CA LEU A 108 -18.07 6.63 5.52
C LEU A 108 -19.25 7.01 4.63
N THR A 109 -19.26 8.22 4.10
CA THR A 109 -20.39 8.75 3.30
C THR A 109 -20.26 8.47 1.81
N GLY A 110 -19.12 7.98 1.35
CA GLY A 110 -18.85 7.77 -0.07
C GLY A 110 -18.67 9.06 -0.85
N THR A 111 -18.33 10.15 -0.17
CA THR A 111 -18.12 11.45 -0.80
C THR A 111 -16.75 11.52 -1.45
N GLU A 112 -16.68 12.06 -2.66
CA GLU A 112 -15.43 12.25 -3.37
C GLU A 112 -14.55 13.30 -2.66
N LEU A 113 -13.26 13.00 -2.55
CA LEU A 113 -12.29 13.94 -1.98
C LEU A 113 -11.97 15.02 -3.00
N GLN A 114 -12.13 16.28 -2.57
CA GLN A 114 -11.90 17.46 -3.41
C GLN A 114 -10.56 18.15 -3.12
N MET A 115 -9.73 17.53 -2.27
CA MET A 115 -8.47 18.14 -1.84
C MET A 115 -7.27 17.29 -2.23
N THR A 116 -6.13 17.95 -2.40
CA THR A 116 -4.84 17.28 -2.55
C THR A 116 -4.27 16.99 -1.16
N ILE A 117 -3.84 15.77 -0.93
CA ILE A 117 -3.26 15.34 0.33
C ILE A 117 -1.74 15.18 0.13
N ALA A 118 -0.96 15.97 0.86
CA ALA A 118 0.50 16.05 0.67
C ALA A 118 1.20 14.68 0.76
N PRO A 119 0.94 13.80 1.74
CA PRO A 119 1.58 12.47 1.76
C PRO A 119 1.28 11.63 0.52
N ILE A 120 0.08 11.73 -0.04
CA ILE A 120 -0.28 10.99 -1.26
C ILE A 120 0.52 11.53 -2.45
N SER A 121 0.65 12.84 -2.58
CA SER A 121 1.44 13.46 -3.64
C SER A 121 2.92 13.09 -3.55
N GLU A 122 3.45 13.00 -2.34
CA GLU A 122 4.83 12.58 -2.09
C GLU A 122 5.07 11.12 -2.50
N MET A 123 4.15 10.24 -2.13
CA MET A 123 4.21 8.82 -2.53
C MET A 123 4.12 8.67 -4.05
N ALA A 124 3.23 9.42 -4.69
CA ALA A 124 3.09 9.40 -6.14
C ALA A 124 4.39 9.82 -6.83
N ARG A 125 5.02 10.89 -6.36
CA ARG A 125 6.32 11.32 -6.91
C ARG A 125 7.40 10.26 -6.72
N PHE A 126 7.43 9.59 -5.57
CA PHE A 126 8.38 8.51 -5.31
C PHE A 126 8.18 7.35 -6.29
N LEU A 127 6.94 6.91 -6.48
CA LEU A 127 6.61 5.77 -7.33
C LEU A 127 6.82 6.05 -8.82
N LEU A 128 6.78 7.32 -9.24
CA LEU A 128 6.99 7.73 -10.63
C LEU A 128 8.46 7.91 -11.02
N GLN A 129 9.38 7.75 -10.10
CA GLN A 129 10.82 7.86 -10.38
C GLN A 129 11.39 6.70 -11.22
#